data_0d885d99d7ca83ad877443292e9bc480
#
_entry.id   0d885d99d7ca83ad877443292e9bc480
#
_cell.length_a   1.000
_cell.length_b   1.000
_cell.length_c   1.000
_cell.angle_alpha   90.00
_cell.angle_beta   90.00
_cell.angle_gamma   90.00
#
_symmetry.space_group_name_H-M   'P 1'
#
loop_
_entity.id
_entity.type
_entity.pdbx_description
1 polymer ?
#
loop_
_entity_poly.entity_id
_entity_poly.type
_entity_poly.pdbx_seq_one_letter_code
_entity_poly.pdbx_strand_id
1 'polypeptide(L)'
;AATLGATALQGALLATLIGVLAIFVFIYINYGWKKSLITLWVLTWFLILTAFVVKLIDYALSLSWIAAVILSIWMAVDANILIYERQKEEEANWKTSSSSIDVAYDRSWPAIRDGNISTGIIALFLFMLGSNMFKWFGFMLMVTVALTLLFNVPLIKMLLKFFYRKKA
;
A
#
# COMPACT_ATOMS: atom_id res chain seq x y z
N ALA A 1 -1.05 9.31 31.78
CA ALA A 1 -0.28 9.15 30.52
C ALA A 1 -0.55 7.82 29.80
N ALA A 2 -0.64 6.69 30.52
CA ALA A 2 -0.90 5.37 29.93
C ALA A 2 -2.30 5.23 29.30
N THR A 3 -3.32 5.84 29.88
CA THR A 3 -4.71 5.80 29.40
C THR A 3 -4.89 6.58 28.09
N LEU A 4 -4.22 7.73 27.92
CA LEU A 4 -4.27 8.52 26.68
C LEU A 4 -3.62 7.78 25.51
N GLY A 5 -2.55 7.03 25.74
CA GLY A 5 -1.92 6.20 24.70
C GLY A 5 -2.80 5.02 24.28
N ALA A 6 -3.47 4.36 25.22
CA ALA A 6 -4.37 3.25 24.94
C ALA A 6 -5.62 3.68 24.14
N THR A 7 -6.24 4.81 24.50
CA THR A 7 -7.40 5.35 23.76
C THR A 7 -7.01 5.83 22.36
N ALA A 8 -5.84 6.46 22.20
CA ALA A 8 -5.32 6.84 20.88
C ALA A 8 -5.04 5.63 20.00
N LEU A 9 -4.46 4.55 20.57
CA LEU A 9 -4.21 3.31 19.84
C LEU A 9 -5.52 2.64 19.39
N GLN A 10 -6.51 2.54 20.29
CA GLN A 10 -7.81 1.98 19.93
C GLN A 10 -8.51 2.79 18.84
N GLY A 11 -8.48 4.12 18.95
CA GLY A 11 -9.01 5.01 17.93
C GLY A 11 -8.33 4.83 16.57
N ALA A 12 -7.00 4.73 16.55
CA ALA A 12 -6.22 4.49 15.34
C ALA A 12 -6.52 3.12 14.70
N LEU A 13 -6.65 2.07 15.49
CA LEU A 13 -7.01 0.73 15.00
C LEU A 13 -8.41 0.70 14.42
N LEU A 14 -9.38 1.34 15.09
CA LEU A 14 -10.75 1.44 14.59
C LEU A 14 -10.81 2.23 13.29
N ALA A 15 -10.15 3.38 13.22
CA ALA A 15 -10.07 4.19 12.02
C ALA A 15 -9.42 3.43 10.85
N THR A 16 -8.36 2.65 11.12
CA THR A 16 -7.70 1.80 10.14
C THR A 16 -8.67 0.72 9.61
N LEU A 17 -9.40 0.06 10.51
CA LEU A 17 -10.39 -0.95 10.12
C LEU A 17 -11.49 -0.37 9.23
N ILE A 18 -12.06 0.77 9.64
CA ILE A 18 -13.08 1.48 8.85
C ILE A 18 -12.51 1.89 7.49
N GLY A 19 -11.28 2.42 7.46
CA GLY A 19 -10.60 2.82 6.24
C GLY A 19 -10.37 1.65 5.28
N VAL A 20 -9.90 0.51 5.76
CA VAL A 20 -9.70 -0.70 4.96
C VAL A 20 -11.04 -1.23 4.41
N LEU A 21 -12.10 -1.22 5.22
CA LEU A 21 -13.43 -1.60 4.76
C LEU A 21 -13.96 -0.65 3.68
N ALA A 22 -13.78 0.65 3.85
CA ALA A 22 -14.17 1.65 2.86
C ALA A 22 -13.42 1.46 1.52
N ILE A 23 -12.11 1.18 1.58
CA ILE A 23 -11.29 0.85 0.40
C ILE A 23 -11.80 -0.41 -0.28
N PHE A 24 -12.10 -1.46 0.50
CA PHE A 24 -12.63 -2.70 -0.04
C PHE A 24 -13.93 -2.48 -0.81
N VAL A 25 -14.87 -1.76 -0.20
CA VAL A 25 -16.16 -1.41 -0.82
C VAL A 25 -15.95 -0.55 -2.08
N PHE A 26 -15.08 0.45 -2.02
CA PHE A 26 -14.75 1.30 -3.15
C PHE A 26 -14.20 0.49 -4.35
N ILE A 27 -13.23 -0.39 -4.11
CA ILE A 27 -12.64 -1.22 -5.16
C ILE A 27 -13.67 -2.24 -5.67
N TYR A 28 -14.50 -2.79 -4.79
CA TYR A 28 -15.56 -3.71 -5.17
C TYR A 28 -16.55 -3.08 -6.15
N ILE A 29 -17.00 -1.87 -5.87
CA ILE A 29 -17.98 -1.15 -6.72
C ILE A 29 -17.36 -0.75 -8.07
N ASN A 30 -16.13 -0.25 -8.07
CA ASN A 30 -15.50 0.33 -9.27
C ASN A 30 -14.79 -0.68 -10.17
N TYR A 31 -14.21 -1.75 -9.58
CA TYR A 31 -13.33 -2.69 -10.30
C TYR A 31 -13.76 -4.16 -10.17
N GLY A 32 -14.78 -4.44 -9.37
CA GLY A 32 -15.33 -5.78 -9.18
C GLY A 32 -14.68 -6.58 -8.06
N TRP A 33 -15.36 -7.68 -7.67
CA TRP A 33 -15.03 -8.48 -6.50
C TRP A 33 -13.64 -9.15 -6.55
N LYS A 34 -13.16 -9.55 -7.74
CA LYS A 34 -11.85 -10.18 -7.90
C LYS A 34 -10.70 -9.24 -7.54
N LYS A 35 -10.71 -8.01 -8.08
CA LYS A 35 -9.70 -6.99 -7.79
C LYS A 35 -9.75 -6.55 -6.33
N SER A 36 -10.95 -6.50 -5.75
CA SER A 36 -11.12 -6.21 -4.32
C SER A 36 -10.47 -7.27 -3.43
N LEU A 37 -10.70 -8.56 -3.70
CA LEU A 37 -10.07 -9.65 -2.98
C LEU A 37 -8.54 -9.69 -3.16
N ILE A 38 -8.05 -9.45 -4.38
CA ILE A 38 -6.62 -9.35 -4.66
C ILE A 38 -5.99 -8.24 -3.81
N THR A 39 -6.59 -7.05 -3.79
CA THR A 39 -6.10 -5.93 -2.97
C THR A 39 -6.06 -6.29 -1.49
N LEU A 40 -7.11 -6.91 -0.97
CA LEU A 40 -7.19 -7.31 0.44
C LEU A 40 -6.08 -8.30 0.80
N TRP A 41 -5.83 -9.26 -0.07
CA TRP A 41 -4.78 -10.26 0.10
C TRP A 41 -3.38 -9.62 0.06
N VAL A 42 -3.13 -8.73 -0.90
CA VAL A 42 -1.86 -8.00 -1.03
C VAL A 42 -1.62 -7.09 0.19
N LEU A 43 -2.65 -6.36 0.65
CA LEU A 43 -2.55 -5.53 1.85
C LEU A 43 -2.29 -6.35 3.11
N THR A 44 -2.90 -7.53 3.23
CA THR A 44 -2.64 -8.44 4.36
C THR A 44 -1.16 -8.85 4.39
N TRP A 45 -0.59 -9.25 3.25
CA TRP A 45 0.83 -9.57 3.16
C TRP A 45 1.72 -8.36 3.42
N PHE A 46 1.36 -7.20 2.92
CA PHE A 46 2.07 -5.95 3.19
C PHE A 46 2.13 -5.63 4.69
N LEU A 47 1.00 -5.78 5.41
CA LEU A 47 0.94 -5.59 6.86
C LEU A 47 1.76 -6.64 7.62
N ILE A 48 1.72 -7.91 7.20
CA ILE A 48 2.53 -8.98 7.81
C ILE A 48 4.03 -8.67 7.64
N LEU A 49 4.46 -8.30 6.44
CA LEU A 49 5.85 -7.93 6.17
C LEU A 49 6.27 -6.69 6.97
N THR A 50 5.42 -5.69 7.04
CA THR A 50 5.68 -4.48 7.84
C THR A 50 5.83 -4.84 9.33
N ALA A 51 4.92 -5.65 9.87
CA ALA A 51 4.99 -6.12 11.26
C ALA A 51 6.24 -6.98 11.52
N PHE A 52 6.63 -7.81 10.57
CA PHE A 52 7.86 -8.60 10.64
C PHE A 52 9.11 -7.74 10.70
N VAL A 53 9.22 -6.72 9.82
CA VAL A 53 10.36 -5.78 9.83
C VAL A 53 10.44 -5.03 11.14
N VAL A 54 9.30 -4.58 11.68
CA VAL A 54 9.24 -3.89 12.98
C VAL A 54 9.72 -4.79 14.12
N LYS A 55 9.31 -6.06 14.13
CA LYS A 55 9.74 -7.02 15.13
C LYS A 55 11.26 -7.28 15.06
N LEU A 56 11.86 -7.24 13.88
CA LEU A 56 13.31 -7.40 13.71
C LEU A 56 14.11 -6.24 14.29
N ILE A 57 13.51 -5.03 14.31
CA ILE A 57 14.19 -3.82 14.80
C ILE A 57 14.09 -3.72 16.33
N ASP A 58 13.26 -4.56 16.97
CA ASP A 58 13.03 -4.63 18.43
C ASP A 58 12.70 -3.27 19.07
N TYR A 59 11.93 -2.46 18.35
CA TYR A 59 11.59 -1.10 18.77
C TYR A 59 10.17 -1.01 19.34
N ALA A 60 10.03 -0.21 20.39
CA ALA A 60 8.73 0.02 21.03
C ALA A 60 7.74 0.71 20.08
N LEU A 61 6.52 0.19 20.01
CA LEU A 61 5.42 0.75 19.25
C LEU A 61 5.13 2.20 19.68
N SER A 62 5.45 3.16 18.83
CA SER A 62 5.15 4.57 19.04
C SER A 62 3.94 5.01 18.21
N LEU A 63 3.27 6.08 18.61
CA LEU A 63 2.15 6.65 17.85
C LEU A 63 2.60 7.10 16.45
N SER A 64 3.82 7.60 16.31
CA SER A 64 4.44 7.97 15.04
C SER A 64 4.56 6.80 14.07
N TRP A 65 4.91 5.63 14.58
CA TRP A 65 5.00 4.40 13.81
C TRP A 65 3.63 3.99 13.27
N ILE A 66 2.59 4.01 14.10
CA ILE A 66 1.23 3.70 13.68
C ILE A 66 0.77 4.64 12.58
N ALA A 67 1.03 5.95 12.71
CA ALA A 67 0.71 6.94 11.70
C ALA A 67 1.43 6.66 10.36
N ALA A 68 2.71 6.27 10.39
CA ALA A 68 3.46 5.90 9.19
C ALA A 68 2.88 4.67 8.50
N VAL A 69 2.49 3.64 9.26
CA VAL A 69 1.86 2.43 8.72
C VAL A 69 0.51 2.74 8.09
N ILE A 70 -0.33 3.53 8.74
CA ILE A 70 -1.63 3.93 8.19
C ILE A 70 -1.45 4.69 6.87
N LEU A 71 -0.54 5.66 6.83
CA LEU A 71 -0.22 6.40 5.60
C LEU A 71 0.26 5.45 4.49
N SER A 72 1.06 4.47 4.84
CA SER A 72 1.62 3.49 3.88
C SER A 72 0.57 2.56 3.30
N ILE A 73 -0.46 2.20 4.06
CA ILE A 73 -1.62 1.44 3.54
C ILE A 73 -2.29 2.23 2.42
N TRP A 74 -2.54 3.52 2.62
CA TRP A 74 -3.14 4.38 1.61
C TRP A 74 -2.28 4.45 0.34
N MET A 75 -0.97 4.64 0.49
CA MET A 75 -0.03 4.68 -0.64
C MET A 75 0.03 3.34 -1.41
N ALA A 76 -0.01 2.21 -0.69
CA ALA A 76 -0.05 0.90 -1.31
C ALA A 76 -1.34 0.69 -2.11
N VAL A 77 -2.47 1.15 -1.57
CA VAL A 77 -3.78 1.11 -2.25
C VAL A 77 -3.80 2.00 -3.48
N ASP A 78 -3.26 3.22 -3.40
CA ASP A 78 -3.19 4.15 -4.53
C ASP A 78 -2.41 3.54 -5.70
N ALA A 79 -1.28 2.89 -5.43
CA ALA A 79 -0.52 2.16 -6.43
C ALA A 79 -1.35 1.04 -7.11
N ASN A 80 -2.15 0.32 -6.31
CA ASN A 80 -3.01 -0.75 -6.82
C ASN A 80 -4.16 -0.19 -7.68
N ILE A 81 -4.81 0.88 -7.23
CA ILE A 81 -5.88 1.55 -7.96
C ILE A 81 -5.38 2.08 -9.30
N LEU A 82 -4.19 2.68 -9.32
CA LEU A 82 -3.61 3.20 -10.56
C LEU A 82 -3.41 2.10 -11.61
N ILE A 83 -2.95 0.91 -11.19
CA ILE A 83 -2.81 -0.25 -12.08
C ILE A 83 -4.19 -0.71 -12.57
N TYR A 84 -5.21 -0.75 -11.69
CA TYR A 84 -6.56 -1.19 -12.06
C TYR A 84 -7.23 -0.22 -13.05
N GLU A 85 -7.05 1.09 -12.85
CA GLU A 85 -7.60 2.09 -13.75
C GLU A 85 -6.96 1.98 -15.13
N ARG A 86 -5.63 1.86 -15.21
CA ARG A 86 -4.93 1.64 -16.47
C ARG A 86 -5.33 0.33 -17.15
N GLN A 87 -5.53 -0.74 -16.39
CA GLN A 87 -6.02 -1.99 -16.94
C GLN A 87 -7.41 -1.83 -17.55
N LYS A 88 -8.31 -1.12 -16.87
CA LYS A 88 -9.66 -0.85 -17.36
C LYS A 88 -9.66 -0.03 -18.66
N GLU A 89 -8.79 0.99 -18.76
CA GLU A 89 -8.57 1.77 -19.97
C GLU A 89 -8.08 0.89 -21.13
N GLU A 90 -7.12 -0.01 -20.88
CA GLU A 90 -6.57 -0.91 -21.90
C GLU A 90 -7.57 -1.99 -22.35
N GLU A 91 -8.40 -2.49 -21.45
CA GLU A 91 -9.50 -3.41 -21.78
C GLU A 91 -10.56 -2.74 -22.62
N ALA A 92 -10.86 -1.46 -22.39
CA ALA A 92 -11.76 -0.68 -23.24
C ALA A 92 -11.23 -0.50 -24.69
N ASN A 93 -9.92 -0.59 -24.90
CA ASN A 93 -9.27 -0.55 -26.21
C ASN A 93 -9.14 -1.93 -26.88
N TRP A 94 -10.04 -2.87 -26.57
CA TRP A 94 -10.13 -4.22 -27.19
C TRP A 94 -8.91 -5.12 -26.96
N LYS A 95 -8.09 -4.85 -25.94
CA LYS A 95 -7.00 -5.73 -25.56
C LYS A 95 -7.51 -6.91 -24.72
N THR A 96 -6.84 -8.05 -24.85
CA THR A 96 -7.13 -9.19 -23.98
C THR A 96 -6.77 -8.86 -22.52
N SER A 97 -7.46 -9.44 -21.54
CA SER A 97 -7.20 -9.17 -20.13
C SER A 97 -5.75 -9.44 -19.72
N SER A 98 -5.07 -10.41 -20.35
CA SER A 98 -3.67 -10.70 -20.05
C SER A 98 -2.72 -9.64 -20.61
N SER A 99 -2.93 -9.16 -21.83
CA SER A 99 -2.10 -8.10 -22.43
C SER A 99 -2.36 -6.74 -21.80
N SER A 100 -3.60 -6.47 -21.38
CA SER A 100 -3.96 -5.22 -20.70
C SER A 100 -3.25 -5.07 -19.34
N ILE A 101 -3.02 -6.18 -18.61
CA ILE A 101 -2.30 -6.15 -17.33
C ILE A 101 -0.84 -5.73 -17.50
N ASP A 102 -0.14 -6.27 -18.50
CA ASP A 102 1.26 -5.91 -18.75
C ASP A 102 1.40 -4.45 -19.15
N VAL A 103 0.57 -4.01 -20.10
CA VAL A 103 0.59 -2.61 -20.56
C VAL A 103 0.18 -1.66 -19.44
N ALA A 104 -0.84 -2.00 -18.66
CA ALA A 104 -1.29 -1.20 -17.54
C ALA A 104 -0.18 -1.03 -16.48
N TYR A 105 0.50 -2.12 -16.16
CA TYR A 105 1.63 -2.09 -15.23
C TYR A 105 2.76 -1.19 -15.74
N ASP A 106 3.20 -1.40 -16.98
CA ASP A 106 4.32 -0.65 -17.56
C ASP A 106 4.01 0.85 -17.69
N ARG A 107 2.75 1.21 -17.97
CA ARG A 107 2.29 2.61 -18.02
C ARG A 107 2.12 3.24 -16.64
N SER A 108 1.78 2.44 -15.62
CA SER A 108 1.60 2.93 -14.23
C SER A 108 2.93 3.02 -13.48
N TRP A 109 3.90 2.17 -13.83
CA TRP A 109 5.15 2.04 -13.10
C TRP A 109 5.92 3.35 -12.89
N PRO A 110 6.12 4.22 -13.93
CA PRO A 110 6.82 5.47 -13.71
C PRO A 110 6.16 6.35 -12.65
N ALA A 111 4.83 6.51 -12.71
CA ALA A 111 4.09 7.33 -11.74
C ALA A 111 4.16 6.76 -10.31
N ILE A 112 3.99 5.43 -10.18
CA ILE A 112 4.09 4.75 -8.88
C ILE A 112 5.50 4.89 -8.31
N ARG A 113 6.53 4.64 -9.11
CA ARG A 113 7.93 4.76 -8.72
C ARG A 113 8.24 6.20 -8.27
N ASP A 114 7.93 7.17 -9.08
CA ASP A 114 8.31 8.57 -8.85
C ASP A 114 7.58 9.15 -7.63
N GLY A 115 6.29 8.82 -7.44
CA GLY A 115 5.53 9.17 -6.24
C GLY A 115 6.12 8.56 -4.96
N ASN A 116 6.46 7.26 -5.00
CA ASN A 116 7.07 6.57 -3.86
C ASN A 116 8.51 7.07 -3.58
N ILE A 117 9.31 7.35 -4.61
CA ILE A 117 10.65 7.94 -4.43
C ILE A 117 10.54 9.32 -3.80
N SER A 118 9.62 10.18 -4.26
CA SER A 118 9.40 11.51 -3.68
C SER A 118 9.03 11.41 -2.20
N THR A 119 8.14 10.50 -1.84
CA THR A 119 7.81 10.23 -0.43
C THR A 119 9.00 9.69 0.35
N GLY A 120 9.81 8.81 -0.24
CA GLY A 120 11.04 8.31 0.35
C GLY A 120 12.07 9.41 0.64
N ILE A 121 12.20 10.39 -0.24
CA ILE A 121 13.06 11.57 -0.04
C ILE A 121 12.55 12.41 1.15
N ILE A 122 11.23 12.69 1.21
CA ILE A 122 10.63 13.39 2.35
C ILE A 122 10.86 12.63 3.64
N ALA A 123 10.66 11.32 3.62
CA ALA A 123 10.88 10.44 4.77
C ALA A 123 12.35 10.47 5.24
N LEU A 124 13.31 10.50 4.31
CA LEU A 124 14.72 10.65 4.62
C LEU A 124 15.02 11.98 5.31
N PHE A 125 14.47 13.09 4.81
CA PHE A 125 14.60 14.41 5.48
C PHE A 125 14.02 14.39 6.89
N LEU A 126 12.84 13.79 7.08
CA LEU A 126 12.24 13.65 8.42
C LEU A 126 13.10 12.80 9.36
N PHE A 127 13.73 11.75 8.83
CA PHE A 127 14.67 10.93 9.59
C PHE A 127 15.93 11.68 9.98
N MET A 128 16.51 12.45 9.07
CA MET A 128 17.78 13.16 9.31
C MET A 128 17.62 14.43 10.17
N LEU A 129 16.59 15.23 9.89
CA LEU A 129 16.43 16.58 10.43
C LEU A 129 15.30 16.69 11.47
N GLY A 130 14.43 15.69 11.54
CA GLY A 130 13.27 15.72 12.42
C GLY A 130 13.61 15.56 13.91
N SER A 131 12.70 15.97 14.78
CA SER A 131 12.73 15.62 16.20
C SER A 131 12.54 14.09 16.36
N ASN A 132 12.78 13.56 17.56
CA ASN A 132 12.73 12.12 17.79
C ASN A 132 11.44 11.45 17.29
N MET A 133 10.30 12.11 17.43
CA MET A 133 9.01 11.64 16.92
C MET A 133 8.99 11.55 15.38
N PHE A 134 9.47 12.58 14.70
CA PHE A 134 9.53 12.62 13.23
C PHE A 134 10.60 11.72 12.63
N LYS A 135 11.70 11.47 13.35
CA LYS A 135 12.72 10.50 12.94
C LYS A 135 12.14 9.10 12.79
N TRP A 136 11.40 8.64 13.77
CA TRP A 136 10.80 7.30 13.72
C TRP A 136 9.67 7.19 12.69
N PHE A 137 8.88 8.25 12.54
CA PHE A 137 7.91 8.34 11.45
C PHE A 137 8.58 8.24 10.08
N GLY A 138 9.63 9.04 9.83
CA GLY A 138 10.39 9.02 8.58
C GLY A 138 11.06 7.68 8.31
N PHE A 139 11.67 7.05 9.34
CA PHE A 139 12.25 5.73 9.21
C PHE A 139 11.23 4.68 8.77
N MET A 140 10.10 4.61 9.45
CA MET A 140 9.04 3.68 9.10
C MET A 140 8.45 3.95 7.73
N LEU A 141 8.30 5.21 7.36
CA LEU A 141 7.83 5.58 6.04
C LEU A 141 8.81 5.15 4.93
N MET A 142 10.13 5.25 5.14
CA MET A 142 11.13 4.70 4.21
C MET A 142 11.00 3.18 4.05
N VAL A 143 10.87 2.46 5.17
CA VAL A 143 10.69 1.00 5.15
C VAL A 143 9.44 0.62 4.36
N THR A 144 8.33 1.26 4.61
CA THR A 144 7.05 0.93 3.94
C THR A 144 7.03 1.35 2.48
N VAL A 145 7.69 2.44 2.09
CA VAL A 145 7.91 2.80 0.69
C VAL A 145 8.73 1.72 -0.03
N ALA A 146 9.81 1.24 0.58
CA ALA A 146 10.59 0.14 0.03
C ALA A 146 9.76 -1.14 -0.13
N LEU A 147 8.96 -1.51 0.88
CA LEU A 147 8.05 -2.66 0.81
C LEU A 147 6.98 -2.49 -0.28
N THR A 148 6.46 -1.28 -0.47
CA THR A 148 5.49 -1.00 -1.54
C THR A 148 6.11 -1.26 -2.91
N LEU A 149 7.29 -0.74 -3.18
CA LEU A 149 7.95 -0.90 -4.48
C LEU A 149 8.46 -2.32 -4.72
N LEU A 150 9.00 -2.98 -3.69
CA LEU A 150 9.63 -4.30 -3.84
C LEU A 150 8.64 -5.47 -3.76
N PHE A 151 7.55 -5.32 -3.00
CA PHE A 151 6.61 -6.43 -2.75
C PHE A 151 5.20 -6.12 -3.20
N ASN A 152 4.59 -5.01 -2.77
CA ASN A 152 3.19 -4.73 -3.06
C ASN A 152 2.92 -4.64 -4.58
N VAL A 153 3.68 -3.82 -5.28
CA VAL A 153 3.47 -3.55 -6.71
C VAL A 153 3.78 -4.76 -7.60
N PRO A 154 4.90 -5.50 -7.41
CA PRO A 154 5.14 -6.75 -8.15
C PRO A 154 4.14 -7.85 -7.81
N LEU A 155 3.74 -7.97 -6.55
CA LEU A 155 2.80 -9.00 -6.10
C LEU A 155 1.42 -8.82 -6.74
N ILE A 156 0.94 -7.57 -6.85
CA ILE A 156 -0.35 -7.31 -7.49
C ILE A 156 -0.33 -7.66 -8.98
N LYS A 157 0.77 -7.37 -9.69
CA LYS A 157 0.95 -7.78 -11.09
C LYS A 157 0.88 -9.31 -11.23
N MET A 158 1.58 -10.02 -10.37
CA MET A 158 1.62 -11.48 -10.35
C MET A 158 0.21 -12.07 -10.11
N LEU A 159 -0.51 -11.56 -9.12
CA LEU A 159 -1.85 -12.05 -8.78
C LEU A 159 -2.87 -11.72 -9.88
N LEU A 160 -2.82 -10.53 -10.45
CA LEU A 160 -3.67 -10.18 -11.59
C LEU A 160 -3.46 -11.16 -12.75
N LYS A 161 -2.21 -11.43 -13.11
CA LYS A 161 -1.89 -12.41 -14.15
C LYS A 161 -2.42 -13.81 -13.81
N PHE A 162 -2.28 -14.24 -12.58
CA PHE A 162 -2.74 -15.55 -12.14
C PHE A 162 -4.27 -15.68 -12.25
N PHE A 163 -5.02 -14.69 -11.77
CA PHE A 163 -6.49 -14.73 -11.75
C PHE A 163 -7.15 -14.43 -13.09
N TYR A 164 -6.47 -13.70 -13.97
CA TYR A 164 -7.00 -13.31 -15.29
C TYR A 164 -6.40 -14.09 -16.48
N ARG A 165 -5.41 -14.96 -16.21
CA ARG A 165 -4.78 -15.83 -17.24
C ARG A 165 -5.74 -16.86 -17.84
N LYS A 166 -6.86 -17.17 -17.21
CA LYS A 166 -7.80 -18.26 -17.57
C LYS A 166 -8.93 -17.83 -18.53
N LYS A 167 -8.81 -16.71 -19.24
CA LYS A 167 -9.74 -16.31 -20.29
C LYS A 167 -8.99 -16.11 -21.62
N ALA A 168 -8.40 -17.17 -22.12
CA ALA A 168 -8.06 -17.34 -23.53
C ALA A 168 -8.97 -18.41 -24.11
#